data_ca342e3197f399f1a24bd556ae729d2e
#
_entry.id   ca342e3197f399f1a24bd556ae729d2e
#
_cell.length_a   1.000
_cell.length_b   1.000
_cell.length_c   1.000
_cell.angle_alpha   90.00
_cell.angle_beta   90.00
_cell.angle_gamma   90.00
#
_symmetry.space_group_name_H-M   'P 1'
#
loop_
_entity.id
_entity.type
_entity.pdbx_description
1 polymer ?
#
loop_
_entity_poly.entity_id
_entity_poly.type
_entity_poly.pdbx_seq_one_letter_code
_entity_poly.pdbx_strand_id
1 'polypeptide(L)'
;MSNASLELGGDNWAAKDGNLLGYAVGDSSGKYVPREFTFTRGSNLAATRVAANGLIEKGRENLLLHSNSFNNWTNSNTSETSGQSGYDGSSDAWLLEKSAASGFIFKSLSGSGVQTFSAYVKANASTWGLLQCIGGSNPYAYFDLGTGVVGSIGGGTISNSIEDVGGGWYRISLIHNTTISSARIYPAEANTASGTSGSIYIQDAQLEQGLVATDYIETGATTVQAGLLEDEPRIDYTGGTGSLLLEPSRTNEFSFSEYASGNTLTGSPIITENYAISPDGGNNAFRIQDTTGGTFKRITESFSVSANSTYTQSIFVKKATSAVSIYGGVGFDYSGGTRQISYIIFDEYNGTMTAIQSQSTLTLHDAEDYGDYWRFSITATDTGSNNYLSLNIYACLSTNGTSPTAGVKDWIGYGLQLEEGSYPTSYIPNHSGGSVTRELDTINEFTLPSSIEGDCTIFIDTRELLASNKSIQFEATDGTLTYGFYSYSNHYDVYNGSAFIVDSSADANGKIVLKQSGSSVKIFVNGVDKTKAGATVNSNGIAKIIVSQSSAQSNIVALKQMQLFPTALSDAQCSALTVEGLKEEILTSYIAAVDTLEDGAEARLDTYLQNLEDLIV
;
A
#
# COMPACT_ATOMS: atom_id res chain seq x y z
N MET A 1 -0.47 -16.27 34.70
CA MET A 1 0.47 -16.67 33.63
C MET A 1 1.84 -16.05 33.87
N SER A 2 2.92 -16.71 33.47
CA SER A 2 4.20 -16.03 33.37
C SER A 2 4.09 -14.99 32.23
N ASN A 3 4.51 -13.75 32.50
CA ASN A 3 4.54 -12.71 31.48
C ASN A 3 5.51 -13.12 30.35
N ALA A 4 5.18 -12.81 29.12
CA ALA A 4 6.11 -12.97 27.99
C ALA A 4 7.37 -12.17 28.27
N SER A 5 8.55 -12.70 27.90
CA SER A 5 9.80 -11.95 27.99
C SER A 5 9.97 -10.96 26.85
N LEU A 6 9.25 -11.15 25.76
CA LEU A 6 9.14 -10.24 24.62
C LEU A 6 7.74 -10.32 24.04
N GLU A 7 7.18 -9.17 23.68
CA GLU A 7 5.93 -9.02 22.98
C GLU A 7 6.07 -8.02 21.83
N LEU A 8 5.52 -8.36 20.66
CA LEU A 8 5.48 -7.54 19.46
C LEU A 8 4.08 -7.64 18.83
N GLY A 9 3.43 -6.52 18.56
CA GLY A 9 2.09 -6.49 17.98
C GLY A 9 0.94 -6.65 18.98
N GLY A 10 -0.13 -7.38 18.60
CA GLY A 10 -1.32 -7.56 19.43
C GLY A 10 -2.09 -6.27 19.65
N ASP A 11 -2.37 -5.52 18.57
CA ASP A 11 -3.02 -4.21 18.53
C ASP A 11 -2.21 -3.05 19.18
N ASN A 12 -1.00 -3.32 19.64
CA ASN A 12 -0.10 -2.34 20.26
C ASN A 12 1.11 -2.02 19.38
N TRP A 13 0.88 -1.90 18.07
CA TRP A 13 1.94 -1.52 17.15
C TRP A 13 2.40 -0.10 17.42
N ALA A 14 3.72 0.08 17.54
CA ALA A 14 4.34 1.38 17.70
C ALA A 14 5.64 1.46 16.91
N ALA A 15 5.95 2.66 16.42
CA ALA A 15 7.22 2.97 15.79
C ALA A 15 7.80 4.25 16.39
N LYS A 16 9.11 4.37 16.37
CA LYS A 16 9.83 5.55 16.82
C LYS A 16 11.06 5.75 15.93
N ASP A 17 11.15 6.92 15.34
CA ASP A 17 12.29 7.31 14.49
C ASP A 17 12.60 6.25 13.39
N GLY A 18 11.55 5.71 12.75
CA GLY A 18 11.66 4.66 11.73
C GLY A 18 11.84 3.24 12.28
N ASN A 19 12.05 3.05 13.57
CA ASN A 19 12.21 1.74 14.19
C ASN A 19 10.88 1.21 14.73
N LEU A 20 10.64 -0.09 14.56
CA LEU A 20 9.52 -0.78 15.17
C LEU A 20 9.80 -1.02 16.66
N LEU A 21 8.80 -0.81 17.52
CA LEU A 21 8.92 -1.05 18.94
C LEU A 21 8.28 -2.39 19.35
N GLY A 22 9.07 -3.24 19.97
CA GLY A 22 8.60 -4.36 20.79
C GLY A 22 8.73 -4.04 22.28
N TYR A 23 8.06 -4.80 23.13
CA TYR A 23 8.14 -4.66 24.57
C TYR A 23 8.77 -5.90 25.19
N ALA A 24 9.87 -5.72 25.91
CA ALA A 24 10.55 -6.80 26.61
C ALA A 24 10.64 -6.51 28.11
N VAL A 25 10.74 -7.57 28.92
CA VAL A 25 11.01 -7.43 30.36
C VAL A 25 12.38 -6.79 30.53
N GLY A 26 12.41 -5.62 31.18
CA GLY A 26 13.59 -4.76 31.23
C GLY A 26 14.61 -5.14 32.30
N ASP A 27 14.11 -5.66 33.43
CA ASP A 27 14.92 -5.97 34.60
C ASP A 27 14.23 -7.00 35.52
N SER A 28 14.83 -7.26 36.67
CA SER A 28 14.31 -8.15 37.71
C SER A 28 12.98 -7.67 38.34
N SER A 29 12.51 -6.45 38.04
CA SER A 29 11.23 -5.93 38.53
C SER A 29 10.03 -6.41 37.68
N GLY A 30 10.28 -7.08 36.54
CA GLY A 30 9.26 -7.58 35.63
C GLY A 30 8.54 -6.48 34.84
N LYS A 31 9.07 -5.25 34.80
CA LYS A 31 8.49 -4.17 33.99
C LYS A 31 8.86 -4.34 32.51
N TYR A 32 7.87 -4.17 31.66
CA TYR A 32 8.07 -4.07 30.22
C TYR A 32 8.74 -2.73 29.88
N VAL A 33 9.73 -2.77 29.03
CA VAL A 33 10.41 -1.60 28.46
C VAL A 33 10.42 -1.71 26.93
N PRO A 34 10.30 -0.58 26.23
CA PRO A 34 10.39 -0.59 24.76
C PRO A 34 11.77 -1.11 24.31
N ARG A 35 11.75 -1.89 23.24
CA ARG A 35 12.94 -2.35 22.50
C ARG A 35 12.76 -2.03 21.04
N GLU A 36 13.79 -1.50 20.42
CA GLU A 36 13.75 -1.07 19.03
C GLU A 36 14.22 -2.20 18.11
N PHE A 37 13.42 -2.47 17.09
CA PHE A 37 13.80 -3.29 15.94
C PHE A 37 14.07 -2.32 14.78
N THR A 38 15.30 -2.24 14.35
CA THR A 38 15.68 -1.38 13.23
C THR A 38 15.05 -1.92 11.95
N PHE A 39 14.28 -1.08 11.29
CA PHE A 39 13.64 -1.35 10.02
C PHE A 39 14.34 -0.56 8.91
N THR A 40 14.49 -1.17 7.73
CA THR A 40 15.00 -0.48 6.54
C THR A 40 14.24 -0.90 5.29
N ARG A 41 13.98 0.06 4.42
CA ARG A 41 13.48 -0.11 3.07
C ARG A 41 13.92 1.10 2.24
N GLY A 42 14.96 0.98 1.47
CA GLY A 42 15.52 2.05 0.63
C GLY A 42 14.67 2.36 -0.61
N SER A 43 13.35 2.51 -0.46
CA SER A 43 12.43 2.77 -1.58
C SER A 43 12.05 4.23 -1.66
N ASN A 44 12.08 4.80 -2.85
CA ASN A 44 11.65 6.16 -3.14
C ASN A 44 10.13 6.27 -3.25
N LEU A 45 9.40 6.22 -2.13
CA LEU A 45 7.94 6.38 -2.08
C LEU A 45 7.16 5.32 -2.90
N ALA A 46 7.81 4.20 -3.20
CA ALA A 46 7.21 3.09 -3.98
C ALA A 46 6.42 2.09 -3.13
N ALA A 47 6.42 2.26 -1.81
CA ALA A 47 5.70 1.38 -0.90
C ALA A 47 4.32 1.94 -0.54
N THR A 48 3.38 1.02 -0.30
CA THR A 48 2.05 1.33 0.21
C THR A 48 1.67 0.41 1.35
N ARG A 49 0.67 0.80 2.13
CA ARG A 49 -0.04 -0.03 3.11
C ARG A 49 -1.52 0.31 3.10
N VAL A 50 -2.35 -0.55 3.63
CA VAL A 50 -3.72 -0.20 3.99
C VAL A 50 -3.67 0.45 5.37
N ALA A 51 -4.12 1.70 5.47
CA ALA A 51 -4.20 2.43 6.74
C ALA A 51 -5.40 1.93 7.58
N ALA A 52 -5.45 2.32 8.85
CA ALA A 52 -6.53 1.91 9.77
C ALA A 52 -7.94 2.36 9.32
N ASN A 53 -8.05 3.37 8.46
CA ASN A 53 -9.30 3.82 7.85
C ASN A 53 -9.70 2.99 6.61
N GLY A 54 -8.94 1.97 6.24
CA GLY A 54 -9.17 1.08 5.09
C GLY A 54 -8.70 1.64 3.74
N LEU A 55 -8.12 2.83 3.69
CA LEU A 55 -7.58 3.41 2.46
C LEU A 55 -6.12 3.01 2.23
N ILE A 56 -5.71 2.96 0.96
CA ILE A 56 -4.31 2.79 0.60
C ILE A 56 -3.53 4.06 0.92
N GLU A 57 -2.59 3.98 1.84
CA GLU A 57 -1.65 5.06 2.14
C GLU A 57 -0.39 4.92 1.30
N LYS A 58 0.01 6.03 0.67
CA LYS A 58 1.22 6.17 -0.16
C LYS A 58 2.17 7.19 0.46
N GLY A 59 3.46 7.07 0.18
CA GLY A 59 4.39 8.18 0.38
C GLY A 59 4.11 9.31 -0.61
N ARG A 60 4.33 10.54 -0.19
CA ARG A 60 4.14 11.77 -0.98
C ARG A 60 5.30 12.72 -0.75
N GLU A 61 5.60 13.58 -1.71
CA GLU A 61 6.68 14.55 -1.61
C GLU A 61 6.30 15.86 -2.29
N ASN A 62 6.47 16.98 -1.62
CA ASN A 62 6.41 18.28 -2.27
C ASN A 62 7.79 18.63 -2.85
N LEU A 63 7.86 18.68 -4.17
CA LEU A 63 9.08 18.94 -4.94
C LEU A 63 9.42 20.45 -5.05
N LEU A 64 8.48 21.33 -4.70
CA LEU A 64 8.72 22.79 -4.68
C LEU A 64 9.46 23.17 -3.39
N LEU A 65 10.60 23.82 -3.53
CA LEU A 65 11.30 24.40 -2.40
C LEU A 65 10.69 25.74 -2.01
N HIS A 66 10.64 26.01 -0.69
CA HIS A 66 10.05 27.24 -0.15
C HIS A 66 8.59 27.42 -0.56
N SER A 67 7.79 26.38 -0.34
CA SER A 67 6.45 26.24 -0.87
C SER A 67 5.45 27.31 -0.42
N ASN A 68 5.66 27.95 0.75
CA ASN A 68 4.92 29.15 1.20
C ASN A 68 5.85 30.36 1.50
N SER A 69 7.12 30.33 1.09
CA SER A 69 8.06 31.46 1.25
C SER A 69 8.35 32.08 -0.10
N PHE A 70 7.36 32.77 -0.69
CA PHE A 70 7.42 33.26 -2.07
C PHE A 70 8.49 34.33 -2.30
N ASN A 71 9.03 34.98 -1.27
CA ASN A 71 10.22 35.83 -1.36
C ASN A 71 11.50 35.06 -1.76
N ASN A 72 11.47 33.73 -1.71
CA ASN A 72 12.52 32.82 -2.22
C ASN A 72 12.21 32.31 -3.64
N TRP A 73 11.15 32.80 -4.28
CA TRP A 73 10.84 32.55 -5.68
C TRP A 73 11.36 33.70 -6.54
N THR A 74 11.37 33.53 -7.84
CA THR A 74 11.85 34.58 -8.76
C THR A 74 10.67 35.33 -9.34
N ASN A 75 10.70 36.64 -9.23
CA ASN A 75 9.75 37.56 -9.84
C ASN A 75 10.10 37.87 -11.28
N SER A 76 9.09 37.90 -12.15
CA SER A 76 9.17 38.41 -13.50
C SER A 76 8.00 39.39 -13.70
N ASN A 77 8.27 40.69 -13.68
CA ASN A 77 7.23 41.72 -13.75
C ASN A 77 6.16 41.62 -12.67
N THR A 78 6.54 41.16 -11.48
CA THR A 78 5.66 41.09 -10.28
C THR A 78 6.42 41.53 -9.04
N SER A 79 5.69 41.81 -8.00
CA SER A 79 6.18 41.92 -6.62
C SER A 79 5.27 41.10 -5.70
N GLU A 80 5.83 40.62 -4.59
CA GLU A 80 5.11 39.89 -3.56
C GLU A 80 5.14 40.62 -2.22
N THR A 81 4.04 40.55 -1.44
CA THR A 81 3.93 41.13 -0.09
C THR A 81 3.34 40.09 0.85
N SER A 82 4.13 39.72 1.88
CA SER A 82 3.73 38.75 2.91
C SER A 82 2.73 39.32 3.91
N GLY A 83 2.26 38.48 4.83
CA GLY A 83 1.44 38.88 5.97
C GLY A 83 -0.03 39.09 5.64
N GLN A 84 -0.53 38.45 4.57
CA GLN A 84 -1.94 38.48 4.20
C GLN A 84 -2.71 37.37 4.92
N SER A 85 -4.03 37.55 5.09
CA SER A 85 -4.90 36.53 5.65
C SER A 85 -4.99 35.29 4.76
N GLY A 86 -4.64 34.13 5.29
CA GLY A 86 -4.68 32.85 4.61
C GLY A 86 -6.05 32.18 4.59
N TYR A 87 -6.16 31.09 3.81
CA TYR A 87 -7.37 30.26 3.72
C TYR A 87 -7.62 29.47 5.02
N ASP A 88 -6.57 29.16 5.76
CA ASP A 88 -6.53 28.39 7.02
C ASP A 88 -6.66 29.25 8.28
N GLY A 89 -6.82 30.57 8.10
CA GLY A 89 -6.90 31.54 9.18
C GLY A 89 -5.54 32.03 9.69
N SER A 90 -4.45 31.62 9.06
CA SER A 90 -3.10 32.15 9.29
C SER A 90 -2.94 33.59 8.79
N SER A 91 -1.77 34.17 8.98
CA SER A 91 -1.39 35.47 8.40
C SER A 91 -0.12 35.33 7.54
N ASP A 92 0.02 34.23 6.82
CA ASP A 92 1.19 33.87 6.04
C ASP A 92 0.93 33.77 4.53
N ALA A 93 -0.26 34.14 4.07
CA ALA A 93 -0.55 34.32 2.65
C ALA A 93 0.21 35.53 2.08
N TRP A 94 0.32 35.60 0.78
CA TRP A 94 1.07 36.61 0.03
C TRP A 94 0.19 37.29 -1.01
N LEU A 95 0.32 38.61 -1.14
CA LEU A 95 -0.22 39.36 -2.28
C LEU A 95 0.79 39.30 -3.41
N LEU A 96 0.41 38.76 -4.56
CA LEU A 96 1.19 38.79 -5.80
C LEU A 96 0.59 39.84 -6.74
N GLU A 97 1.38 40.87 -7.03
CA GLU A 97 0.95 42.03 -7.81
C GLU A 97 1.78 42.19 -9.08
N LYS A 98 1.16 42.45 -10.22
CA LYS A 98 1.81 42.75 -11.48
C LYS A 98 2.36 44.17 -11.49
N SER A 99 3.63 44.34 -11.93
CA SER A 99 4.28 45.62 -12.22
C SER A 99 4.38 45.92 -13.72
N ALA A 100 4.17 44.92 -14.59
CA ALA A 100 4.13 45.05 -16.03
C ALA A 100 3.38 43.87 -16.68
N ALA A 101 3.24 43.94 -18.01
CA ALA A 101 2.57 42.91 -18.81
C ALA A 101 3.18 41.52 -18.60
N SER A 102 2.32 40.52 -18.61
CA SER A 102 2.68 39.09 -18.47
C SER A 102 3.47 38.77 -17.18
N GLY A 103 3.19 39.51 -16.09
CA GLY A 103 3.87 39.29 -14.80
C GLY A 103 3.51 37.96 -14.15
N PHE A 104 4.52 37.30 -13.56
CA PHE A 104 4.41 36.04 -12.84
C PHE A 104 5.53 35.87 -11.80
N ILE A 105 5.26 34.97 -10.86
CA ILE A 105 6.29 34.46 -9.95
C ILE A 105 6.58 33.00 -10.30
N PHE A 106 7.81 32.52 -10.13
CA PHE A 106 8.17 31.15 -10.48
C PHE A 106 9.24 30.54 -9.57
N LYS A 107 9.21 29.21 -9.50
CA LYS A 107 10.27 28.39 -8.92
C LYS A 107 10.90 27.51 -9.98
N SER A 108 12.24 27.58 -10.08
CA SER A 108 13.00 26.65 -10.91
C SER A 108 13.14 25.30 -10.20
N LEU A 109 12.93 24.22 -10.93
CA LEU A 109 13.05 22.83 -10.47
C LEU A 109 13.25 21.92 -11.67
N SER A 110 13.51 20.64 -11.43
CA SER A 110 13.44 19.58 -12.45
C SER A 110 12.39 18.57 -12.04
N GLY A 111 11.45 18.30 -12.93
CA GLY A 111 10.39 17.31 -12.73
C GLY A 111 10.11 16.52 -14.00
N SER A 112 9.62 15.29 -13.87
CA SER A 112 9.24 14.43 -14.99
C SER A 112 8.17 13.42 -14.57
N GLY A 113 7.51 12.81 -15.56
CA GLY A 113 6.40 11.90 -15.33
C GLY A 113 5.09 12.63 -15.06
N VAL A 114 4.13 11.92 -14.49
CA VAL A 114 2.82 12.49 -14.15
C VAL A 114 2.96 13.28 -12.85
N GLN A 115 2.66 14.58 -12.92
CA GLN A 115 2.79 15.51 -11.80
C GLN A 115 1.57 16.41 -11.69
N THR A 116 1.24 16.78 -10.46
CA THR A 116 0.22 17.75 -10.10
C THR A 116 0.87 18.97 -9.47
N PHE A 117 0.70 20.13 -10.10
CA PHE A 117 1.05 21.43 -9.54
C PHE A 117 -0.21 22.09 -8.98
N SER A 118 -0.22 22.45 -7.69
CA SER A 118 -1.34 23.09 -7.01
C SER A 118 -0.89 24.31 -6.20
N ALA A 119 -1.84 25.23 -5.95
CA ALA A 119 -1.67 26.35 -5.04
C ALA A 119 -3.03 26.80 -4.52
N TYR A 120 -3.04 27.42 -3.35
CA TYR A 120 -4.21 28.15 -2.87
C TYR A 120 -4.17 29.58 -3.38
N VAL A 121 -5.27 30.03 -3.97
CA VAL A 121 -5.37 31.34 -4.59
C VAL A 121 -6.71 32.02 -4.27
N LYS A 122 -6.69 33.36 -4.20
CA LYS A 122 -7.89 34.15 -4.00
C LYS A 122 -7.85 35.41 -4.87
N ALA A 123 -8.97 35.78 -5.42
CA ALA A 123 -9.14 37.02 -6.19
C ALA A 123 -8.81 38.25 -5.36
N ASN A 124 -8.16 39.25 -5.98
CA ASN A 124 -8.02 40.61 -5.49
C ASN A 124 -8.38 41.59 -6.61
N ALA A 125 -7.42 42.33 -7.16
CA ALA A 125 -7.66 43.18 -8.33
C ALA A 125 -7.84 42.35 -9.61
N SER A 126 -7.24 41.18 -9.72
CA SER A 126 -7.53 40.17 -10.75
C SER A 126 -8.51 39.13 -10.22
N THR A 127 -9.51 38.79 -11.03
CA THR A 127 -10.48 37.73 -10.74
C THR A 127 -10.08 36.39 -11.37
N TRP A 128 -8.95 36.32 -12.03
CA TRP A 128 -8.42 35.12 -12.66
C TRP A 128 -6.99 34.83 -12.19
N GLY A 129 -6.68 33.53 -12.09
CA GLY A 129 -5.34 33.01 -11.87
C GLY A 129 -4.90 32.08 -13.02
N LEU A 130 -3.58 31.89 -13.17
CA LEU A 130 -3.03 30.93 -14.12
C LEU A 130 -1.93 30.12 -13.44
N LEU A 131 -2.01 28.81 -13.54
CA LEU A 131 -0.88 27.90 -13.30
C LEU A 131 -0.25 27.50 -14.63
N GLN A 132 1.08 27.50 -14.69
CA GLN A 132 1.84 27.03 -15.84
C GLN A 132 3.13 26.34 -15.41
N CYS A 133 3.42 25.20 -16.03
CA CYS A 133 4.73 24.59 -15.94
C CYS A 133 5.50 24.79 -17.25
N ILE A 134 6.79 25.08 -17.19
CA ILE A 134 7.65 25.28 -18.37
C ILE A 134 8.54 24.07 -18.55
N GLY A 135 8.57 23.54 -19.77
CA GLY A 135 9.36 22.37 -20.15
C GLY A 135 9.01 21.84 -21.54
N GLY A 136 8.84 20.53 -21.66
CA GLY A 136 8.63 19.91 -22.98
C GLY A 136 7.38 20.40 -23.72
N SER A 137 6.21 20.46 -23.07
CA SER A 137 4.94 20.88 -23.70
C SER A 137 4.33 22.17 -23.16
N ASN A 138 4.89 22.73 -22.08
CA ASN A 138 4.42 23.94 -21.40
C ASN A 138 2.94 23.87 -20.98
N PRO A 139 2.53 22.90 -20.16
CA PRO A 139 1.14 22.78 -19.71
C PRO A 139 0.70 24.00 -18.91
N TYR A 140 -0.60 24.37 -19.09
CA TYR A 140 -1.20 25.50 -18.38
C TYR A 140 -2.71 25.34 -18.20
N ALA A 141 -3.24 26.01 -17.17
CA ALA A 141 -4.68 26.14 -16.94
C ALA A 141 -5.00 27.52 -16.33
N TYR A 142 -6.02 28.18 -16.89
CA TYR A 142 -6.61 29.41 -16.34
C TYR A 142 -7.77 29.07 -15.41
N PHE A 143 -7.94 29.88 -14.36
CA PHE A 143 -8.97 29.68 -13.33
C PHE A 143 -9.67 30.99 -13.04
N ASP A 144 -11.00 31.00 -13.17
CA ASP A 144 -11.86 32.13 -12.76
C ASP A 144 -12.10 32.03 -11.23
N LEU A 145 -11.39 32.85 -10.48
CA LEU A 145 -11.47 32.93 -9.01
C LEU A 145 -12.71 33.70 -8.52
N GLY A 146 -13.46 34.31 -9.42
CA GLY A 146 -14.71 34.99 -9.11
C GLY A 146 -15.91 34.04 -9.15
N THR A 147 -15.85 33.03 -10.01
CA THR A 147 -16.98 32.08 -10.23
C THR A 147 -16.62 30.63 -9.90
N GLY A 148 -15.36 30.31 -9.62
CA GLY A 148 -14.91 28.95 -9.33
C GLY A 148 -14.93 28.03 -10.57
N VAL A 149 -14.60 28.54 -11.76
CA VAL A 149 -14.67 27.79 -13.02
C VAL A 149 -13.31 27.74 -13.69
N VAL A 150 -13.00 26.60 -14.28
CA VAL A 150 -11.78 26.42 -15.09
C VAL A 150 -11.98 27.10 -16.45
N GLY A 151 -10.98 27.86 -16.86
CA GLY A 151 -10.91 28.53 -18.16
C GLY A 151 -10.19 27.71 -19.23
N SER A 152 -9.43 28.40 -20.08
CA SER A 152 -8.63 27.76 -21.13
C SER A 152 -7.51 26.91 -20.55
N ILE A 153 -7.28 25.76 -21.15
CA ILE A 153 -6.19 24.84 -20.85
C ILE A 153 -5.37 24.56 -22.11
N GLY A 154 -4.12 24.11 -21.95
CA GLY A 154 -3.31 23.72 -23.11
C GLY A 154 -1.92 23.22 -22.72
N GLY A 155 -1.04 23.08 -23.71
CA GLY A 155 0.34 22.63 -23.50
C GLY A 155 0.45 21.18 -23.00
N GLY A 156 -0.52 20.30 -23.28
CA GLY A 156 -0.46 18.91 -22.82
C GLY A 156 -0.94 18.72 -21.37
N THR A 157 -1.81 19.62 -20.88
CA THR A 157 -2.54 19.44 -19.62
C THR A 157 -3.41 18.20 -19.71
N ILE A 158 -3.23 17.26 -18.76
CA ILE A 158 -4.03 16.03 -18.66
C ILE A 158 -5.37 16.33 -18.00
N SER A 159 -5.33 17.01 -16.86
CA SER A 159 -6.50 17.36 -16.05
C SER A 159 -6.21 18.62 -15.23
N ASN A 160 -7.22 19.13 -14.57
CA ASN A 160 -7.13 20.31 -13.71
C ASN A 160 -8.29 20.30 -12.72
N SER A 161 -8.17 21.05 -11.64
CA SER A 161 -9.28 21.26 -10.71
C SER A 161 -9.27 22.67 -10.13
N ILE A 162 -10.44 23.13 -9.71
CA ILE A 162 -10.64 24.31 -8.87
C ILE A 162 -11.61 23.91 -7.77
N GLU A 163 -11.18 24.00 -6.53
CA GLU A 163 -11.94 23.60 -5.35
C GLU A 163 -12.14 24.80 -4.43
N ASP A 164 -13.38 25.11 -4.07
CA ASP A 164 -13.71 26.16 -3.11
C ASP A 164 -13.37 25.69 -1.69
N VAL A 165 -12.42 26.34 -1.04
CA VAL A 165 -12.00 26.06 0.34
C VAL A 165 -12.56 27.07 1.34
N GLY A 166 -13.48 27.95 0.88
CA GLY A 166 -14.14 28.95 1.70
C GLY A 166 -13.44 30.31 1.71
N GLY A 167 -14.16 31.33 2.19
CA GLY A 167 -13.60 32.68 2.31
C GLY A 167 -13.18 33.36 0.99
N GLY A 168 -13.61 32.84 -0.15
CA GLY A 168 -13.20 33.27 -1.49
C GLY A 168 -11.83 32.73 -1.93
N TRP A 169 -11.29 31.78 -1.20
CA TRP A 169 -10.10 31.02 -1.55
C TRP A 169 -10.46 29.77 -2.35
N TYR A 170 -9.62 29.45 -3.31
CA TYR A 170 -9.70 28.23 -4.10
C TYR A 170 -8.36 27.49 -4.06
N ARG A 171 -8.41 26.17 -3.94
CA ARG A 171 -7.27 25.34 -4.31
C ARG A 171 -7.37 25.02 -5.80
N ILE A 172 -6.41 25.48 -6.58
CA ILE A 172 -6.32 25.22 -8.02
C ILE A 172 -5.24 24.21 -8.32
N SER A 173 -5.46 23.33 -9.30
CA SER A 173 -4.46 22.34 -9.70
C SER A 173 -4.34 22.17 -11.21
N LEU A 174 -3.14 21.84 -11.67
CA LEU A 174 -2.75 21.56 -13.04
C LEU A 174 -2.01 20.22 -13.09
N ILE A 175 -2.54 19.23 -13.81
CA ILE A 175 -1.97 17.89 -13.95
C ILE A 175 -1.36 17.75 -15.35
N HIS A 176 -0.14 17.20 -15.41
CA HIS A 176 0.59 17.00 -16.67
C HIS A 176 1.48 15.76 -16.62
N ASN A 177 1.92 15.33 -17.83
CA ASN A 177 2.94 14.30 -18.00
C ASN A 177 4.03 14.83 -18.97
N THR A 178 4.91 15.66 -18.46
CA THR A 178 6.03 16.21 -19.24
C THR A 178 7.20 16.58 -18.33
N THR A 179 8.40 16.59 -18.90
CA THR A 179 9.56 17.15 -18.21
C THR A 179 9.39 18.65 -18.04
N ILE A 180 9.61 19.18 -16.83
CA ILE A 180 9.49 20.60 -16.53
C ILE A 180 10.78 21.15 -15.91
N SER A 181 10.99 22.45 -16.07
CA SER A 181 12.12 23.22 -15.52
C SER A 181 11.68 24.34 -14.59
N SER A 182 10.40 24.70 -14.59
CA SER A 182 9.84 25.65 -13.61
C SER A 182 8.33 25.54 -13.49
N ALA A 183 7.81 25.88 -12.30
CA ALA A 183 6.41 26.08 -11.99
C ALA A 183 6.11 27.57 -11.79
N ARG A 184 5.02 28.08 -12.35
CA ARG A 184 4.68 29.51 -12.41
C ARG A 184 3.25 29.78 -11.95
N ILE A 185 3.07 30.92 -11.24
CA ILE A 185 1.76 31.44 -10.82
C ILE A 185 1.64 32.87 -11.36
N TYR A 186 0.50 33.16 -11.99
CA TYR A 186 0.21 34.47 -12.57
C TYR A 186 -1.10 35.03 -12.02
N PRO A 187 -1.17 36.32 -11.68
CA PRO A 187 -2.42 37.08 -11.78
C PRO A 187 -2.84 37.13 -13.25
N ALA A 188 -4.10 36.83 -13.55
CA ALA A 188 -4.62 36.75 -14.93
C ALA A 188 -5.91 37.55 -15.10
N GLU A 189 -6.31 37.72 -16.36
CA GLU A 189 -7.57 38.36 -16.77
C GLU A 189 -8.22 37.47 -17.82
N ALA A 190 -9.39 36.93 -17.57
CA ALA A 190 -10.18 36.08 -18.47
C ALA A 190 -9.35 35.34 -19.55
N ASN A 191 -8.82 34.18 -19.28
CA ASN A 191 -8.03 33.37 -20.24
C ASN A 191 -6.79 34.06 -20.86
N THR A 192 -6.28 35.13 -20.28
CA THR A 192 -5.06 35.81 -20.72
C THR A 192 -4.23 36.30 -19.53
N ALA A 193 -2.93 36.29 -19.67
CA ALA A 193 -2.00 36.83 -18.70
C ALA A 193 -1.32 38.12 -19.18
N SER A 194 -1.72 38.68 -20.34
CA SER A 194 -1.05 39.82 -21.00
C SER A 194 -1.31 41.18 -20.37
N GLY A 195 -2.28 41.30 -19.47
CA GLY A 195 -2.59 42.55 -18.75
C GLY A 195 -1.35 43.08 -18.00
N THR A 196 -1.31 44.44 -17.88
CA THR A 196 -0.15 45.17 -17.30
C THR A 196 -0.28 45.42 -15.80
N SER A 197 -1.43 45.15 -15.21
CA SER A 197 -1.75 45.32 -13.78
C SER A 197 -2.61 44.19 -13.28
N GLY A 198 -2.87 44.16 -11.99
CA GLY A 198 -3.70 43.17 -11.32
C GLY A 198 -2.95 42.42 -10.23
N SER A 199 -3.70 41.82 -9.33
CA SER A 199 -3.12 41.08 -8.21
C SER A 199 -4.07 39.98 -7.75
N ILE A 200 -3.49 38.93 -7.17
CA ILE A 200 -4.18 37.84 -6.47
C ILE A 200 -3.49 37.55 -5.15
N TYR A 201 -4.18 36.92 -4.21
CA TYR A 201 -3.52 36.30 -3.06
C TYR A 201 -3.12 34.88 -3.41
N ILE A 202 -1.95 34.46 -2.90
CA ILE A 202 -1.40 33.11 -3.07
C ILE A 202 -0.90 32.56 -1.74
N GLN A 203 -1.02 31.23 -1.56
CA GLN A 203 -0.52 30.50 -0.40
C GLN A 203 -0.24 29.06 -0.80
N ASP A 204 0.70 28.39 -0.13
CA ASP A 204 0.88 26.95 -0.11
C ASP A 204 0.93 26.28 -1.50
N ALA A 205 2.00 26.56 -2.23
CA ALA A 205 2.23 25.91 -3.53
C ALA A 205 2.82 24.52 -3.37
N GLN A 206 2.35 23.55 -4.16
CA GLN A 206 2.82 22.16 -4.13
C GLN A 206 2.98 21.61 -5.53
N LEU A 207 4.08 20.88 -5.76
CA LEU A 207 4.28 20.03 -6.93
C LEU A 207 4.60 18.62 -6.43
N GLU A 208 3.80 17.66 -6.83
CA GLU A 208 3.91 16.27 -6.39
C GLU A 208 3.70 15.29 -7.54
N GLN A 209 4.16 14.05 -7.41
CA GLN A 209 3.86 13.01 -8.38
C GLN A 209 2.44 12.50 -8.19
N GLY A 210 1.73 12.23 -9.29
CA GLY A 210 0.38 11.69 -9.31
C GLY A 210 -0.64 12.57 -10.02
N LEU A 211 -1.90 12.13 -10.00
CA LEU A 211 -3.03 12.72 -10.75
C LEU A 211 -3.94 13.62 -9.89
N VAL A 212 -3.65 13.80 -8.61
CA VAL A 212 -4.45 14.61 -7.68
C VAL A 212 -3.56 15.43 -6.77
N ALA A 213 -4.03 16.60 -6.39
CA ALA A 213 -3.41 17.39 -5.33
C ALA A 213 -3.79 16.79 -3.97
N THR A 214 -2.77 16.37 -3.21
CA THR A 214 -2.95 15.83 -1.85
C THR A 214 -2.84 16.93 -0.80
N ASP A 215 -3.00 16.61 0.49
CA ASP A 215 -2.81 17.58 1.57
C ASP A 215 -1.47 18.28 1.44
N TYR A 216 -1.47 19.58 1.74
CA TYR A 216 -0.30 20.42 1.62
C TYR A 216 0.86 19.94 2.50
N ILE A 217 2.05 19.92 1.92
CA ILE A 217 3.31 19.56 2.58
C ILE A 217 4.21 20.79 2.51
N GLU A 218 4.45 21.44 3.65
CA GLU A 218 5.30 22.62 3.72
C GLU A 218 6.77 22.23 3.46
N THR A 219 7.46 23.04 2.65
CA THR A 219 8.88 22.88 2.35
C THR A 219 9.66 24.14 2.62
N GLY A 220 10.89 23.97 3.10
CA GLY A 220 11.90 25.01 3.20
C GLY A 220 12.94 24.93 2.07
N ALA A 221 14.22 24.86 2.45
CA ALA A 221 15.35 24.75 1.50
C ALA A 221 15.53 23.34 0.91
N THR A 222 14.77 22.34 1.38
CA THR A 222 14.77 20.97 0.90
C THR A 222 13.33 20.52 0.61
N THR A 223 13.17 19.50 -0.24
CA THR A 223 11.90 18.79 -0.39
C THR A 223 11.50 18.12 0.93
N VAL A 224 10.21 17.89 1.12
CA VAL A 224 9.66 17.23 2.32
C VAL A 224 8.71 16.13 1.89
N GLN A 225 8.83 15.00 2.56
CA GLN A 225 7.98 13.83 2.36
C GLN A 225 6.92 13.73 3.46
N ALA A 226 5.79 13.10 3.15
CA ALA A 226 4.70 12.81 4.07
C ALA A 226 4.01 11.49 3.70
N GLY A 227 3.13 11.00 4.57
CA GLY A 227 2.51 9.69 4.43
C GLY A 227 3.47 8.58 4.81
N LEU A 228 3.46 7.47 4.09
CA LEU A 228 4.39 6.36 4.33
C LEU A 228 5.78 6.73 3.84
N LEU A 229 6.70 6.91 4.80
CA LEU A 229 8.06 7.36 4.51
C LEU A 229 9.00 6.19 4.16
N GLU A 230 10.14 6.55 3.55
CA GLU A 230 11.28 5.64 3.42
C GLU A 230 11.73 5.16 4.80
N ASP A 231 12.12 3.90 4.90
CA ASP A 231 12.53 3.26 6.16
C ASP A 231 11.48 3.26 7.28
N GLU A 232 10.19 3.50 6.97
CA GLU A 232 9.09 3.39 7.93
C GLU A 232 8.47 1.98 7.90
N PRO A 233 8.33 1.30 9.07
CA PRO A 233 7.63 0.02 9.16
C PRO A 233 6.19 0.13 8.69
N ARG A 234 5.75 -0.85 7.91
CA ARG A 234 4.40 -0.90 7.38
C ARG A 234 3.48 -1.70 8.31
N ILE A 235 2.69 -0.99 9.11
CA ILE A 235 1.57 -1.62 9.80
C ILE A 235 0.37 -1.55 8.85
N ASP A 236 0.04 -2.69 8.29
CA ASP A 236 -0.97 -2.87 7.25
C ASP A 236 -2.26 -3.43 7.85
N TYR A 237 -3.39 -2.78 7.57
CA TYR A 237 -4.70 -3.11 8.12
C TYR A 237 -5.59 -3.86 7.11
N THR A 238 -5.04 -4.48 6.08
CA THR A 238 -5.81 -5.38 5.21
C THR A 238 -6.51 -6.45 6.06
N GLY A 239 -7.84 -6.56 5.93
CA GLY A 239 -8.66 -7.45 6.77
C GLY A 239 -9.00 -6.88 8.16
N GLY A 240 -8.72 -5.58 8.43
CA GLY A 240 -9.19 -4.84 9.59
C GLY A 240 -8.27 -4.85 10.82
N THR A 241 -7.36 -5.82 10.94
CA THR A 241 -6.40 -5.90 12.06
C THR A 241 -4.99 -5.51 11.59
N GLY A 242 -4.31 -4.65 12.35
CA GLY A 242 -2.96 -4.22 12.04
C GLY A 242 -1.95 -5.37 12.06
N SER A 243 -1.17 -5.47 11.00
CA SER A 243 -0.11 -6.49 10.85
C SER A 243 1.16 -5.82 10.35
N LEU A 244 2.30 -6.17 10.91
CA LEU A 244 3.59 -5.77 10.34
C LEU A 244 3.77 -6.49 9.00
N LEU A 245 3.76 -5.73 7.91
CA LEU A 245 3.93 -6.24 6.56
C LEU A 245 5.39 -6.14 6.13
N LEU A 246 5.99 -7.26 5.80
CA LEU A 246 7.33 -7.38 5.22
C LEU A 246 7.23 -8.08 3.87
N GLU A 247 7.75 -7.44 2.83
CA GLU A 247 7.68 -7.95 1.46
C GLU A 247 9.04 -7.91 0.77
N PRO A 248 9.25 -8.81 -0.23
CA PRO A 248 10.46 -8.80 -1.05
C PRO A 248 10.51 -7.56 -1.94
N SER A 249 11.69 -7.28 -2.50
CA SER A 249 11.81 -6.31 -3.59
C SER A 249 10.95 -6.74 -4.78
N ARG A 250 10.18 -5.81 -5.32
CA ARG A 250 9.34 -6.01 -6.51
C ARG A 250 9.30 -4.75 -7.36
N THR A 251 9.22 -4.95 -8.66
CA THR A 251 9.14 -3.89 -9.66
C THR A 251 7.78 -3.90 -10.31
N ASN A 252 7.08 -2.76 -10.30
CA ASN A 252 5.91 -2.56 -11.15
C ASN A 252 6.37 -2.16 -12.55
N GLU A 253 6.12 -3.03 -13.52
CA GLU A 253 6.54 -2.88 -14.91
C GLU A 253 5.62 -1.96 -15.73
N PHE A 254 4.38 -1.67 -15.28
CA PHE A 254 3.54 -0.70 -15.93
C PHE A 254 4.17 0.70 -15.88
N SER A 255 4.29 1.35 -17.03
CA SER A 255 4.85 2.70 -17.14
C SER A 255 4.05 3.74 -16.37
N PHE A 256 2.73 3.56 -16.32
CA PHE A 256 1.80 4.40 -15.56
C PHE A 256 0.75 3.53 -14.88
N SER A 257 0.77 3.47 -13.57
CA SER A 257 -0.16 2.64 -12.81
C SER A 257 -1.53 3.30 -12.59
N GLU A 258 -1.60 4.62 -12.59
CA GLU A 258 -2.84 5.39 -12.36
C GLU A 258 -3.26 6.20 -13.60
N TYR A 259 -2.31 6.64 -14.42
CA TYR A 259 -2.56 7.38 -15.67
C TYR A 259 -2.79 6.40 -16.83
N ALA A 260 -4.00 5.88 -16.94
CA ALA A 260 -4.35 4.81 -17.88
C ALA A 260 -4.12 5.18 -19.35
N SER A 261 -4.44 6.42 -19.76
CA SER A 261 -4.24 6.91 -21.12
C SER A 261 -2.77 7.22 -21.46
N GLY A 262 -1.87 7.20 -20.48
CA GLY A 262 -0.42 7.29 -20.69
C GLY A 262 0.20 6.01 -21.24
N ASN A 263 -0.45 4.87 -21.05
CA ASN A 263 -0.06 3.57 -21.58
C ASN A 263 -0.49 3.42 -23.07
N THR A 264 -0.06 2.37 -23.73
CA THR A 264 -0.44 2.12 -25.14
C THR A 264 -1.91 1.74 -25.24
N LEU A 265 -2.69 2.46 -26.06
CA LEU A 265 -4.10 2.20 -26.30
C LEU A 265 -4.29 1.47 -27.63
N THR A 266 -4.81 0.25 -27.59
CA THR A 266 -5.08 -0.56 -28.79
C THR A 266 -6.58 -0.65 -29.05
N GLY A 267 -7.00 -0.41 -30.29
CA GLY A 267 -8.40 -0.43 -30.70
C GLY A 267 -9.18 0.82 -30.28
N SER A 268 -8.49 1.85 -29.76
CA SER A 268 -9.06 3.15 -29.34
C SER A 268 -10.14 3.01 -28.26
N PRO A 269 -9.82 2.48 -27.06
CA PRO A 269 -10.71 2.59 -25.93
C PRO A 269 -10.94 4.07 -25.57
N ILE A 270 -12.08 4.39 -24.99
CA ILE A 270 -12.30 5.70 -24.39
C ILE A 270 -11.83 5.61 -22.95
N ILE A 271 -10.83 6.41 -22.59
CA ILE A 271 -10.35 6.55 -21.22
C ILE A 271 -10.79 7.90 -20.69
N THR A 272 -11.34 7.92 -19.48
CA THR A 272 -11.59 9.14 -18.71
C THR A 272 -10.81 9.06 -17.41
N GLU A 273 -9.79 9.90 -17.29
CA GLU A 273 -8.98 10.01 -16.06
C GLU A 273 -9.77 10.73 -14.96
N ASN A 274 -9.38 10.53 -13.71
CA ASN A 274 -9.96 11.20 -12.54
C ASN A 274 -11.49 11.09 -12.48
N TYR A 275 -12.01 9.91 -12.84
CA TYR A 275 -13.44 9.68 -13.00
C TYR A 275 -14.17 9.37 -11.68
N ALA A 276 -13.49 8.75 -10.73
CA ALA A 276 -14.07 8.34 -9.45
C ALA A 276 -13.03 8.34 -8.32
N ILE A 277 -13.54 8.35 -7.10
CA ILE A 277 -12.72 8.14 -5.90
C ILE A 277 -12.14 6.72 -5.95
N SER A 278 -10.84 6.60 -5.78
CA SER A 278 -10.07 5.36 -5.79
C SER A 278 -9.89 4.76 -4.40
N PRO A 279 -9.29 3.58 -4.27
CA PRO A 279 -8.95 2.98 -2.96
C PRO A 279 -7.97 3.80 -2.10
N ASP A 280 -7.27 4.81 -2.65
CA ASP A 280 -6.42 5.71 -1.87
C ASP A 280 -7.15 6.97 -1.36
N GLY A 281 -8.46 7.09 -1.66
CA GLY A 281 -9.29 8.22 -1.28
C GLY A 281 -9.21 9.43 -2.23
N GLY A 282 -8.29 9.43 -3.20
CA GLY A 282 -8.18 10.46 -4.23
C GLY A 282 -9.18 10.27 -5.37
N ASN A 283 -9.49 11.34 -6.10
CA ASN A 283 -10.32 11.26 -7.31
C ASN A 283 -9.44 10.93 -8.53
N ASN A 284 -8.77 9.78 -8.54
CA ASN A 284 -7.77 9.37 -9.54
C ASN A 284 -8.03 7.97 -10.13
N ALA A 285 -9.20 7.37 -9.90
CA ALA A 285 -9.61 6.18 -10.63
C ALA A 285 -10.03 6.55 -12.05
N PHE A 286 -9.62 5.74 -13.02
CA PHE A 286 -9.96 5.92 -14.43
C PHE A 286 -11.20 5.12 -14.83
N ARG A 287 -11.92 5.57 -15.85
CA ARG A 287 -12.94 4.78 -16.55
C ARG A 287 -12.41 4.33 -17.91
N ILE A 288 -12.55 3.07 -18.24
CA ILE A 288 -12.29 2.51 -19.57
C ILE A 288 -13.60 2.07 -20.23
N GLN A 289 -13.83 2.45 -21.50
CA GLN A 289 -15.06 2.15 -22.21
C GLN A 289 -14.80 1.57 -23.61
N ASP A 290 -15.64 0.62 -23.98
CA ASP A 290 -15.95 0.27 -25.36
C ASP A 290 -17.41 0.59 -25.66
N THR A 291 -17.67 1.52 -26.59
CA THR A 291 -19.01 1.98 -26.95
C THR A 291 -19.51 1.38 -28.26
N THR A 292 -18.70 0.63 -29.00
CA THR A 292 -19.02 0.18 -30.36
C THR A 292 -19.00 -1.33 -30.54
N GLY A 293 -18.24 -2.07 -29.72
CA GLY A 293 -17.99 -3.50 -29.93
C GLY A 293 -17.25 -3.80 -31.24
N GLY A 294 -17.21 -5.06 -31.60
CA GLY A 294 -16.68 -5.53 -32.90
C GLY A 294 -15.16 -5.71 -32.94
N THR A 295 -14.38 -4.89 -32.25
CA THR A 295 -12.93 -5.03 -32.09
C THR A 295 -12.54 -4.87 -30.63
N PHE A 296 -11.50 -5.58 -30.20
CA PHE A 296 -11.01 -5.43 -28.82
C PHE A 296 -10.42 -4.04 -28.58
N LYS A 297 -10.90 -3.39 -27.54
CA LYS A 297 -10.39 -2.12 -27.02
C LYS A 297 -9.72 -2.36 -25.69
N ARG A 298 -8.45 -1.95 -25.58
CA ARG A 298 -7.62 -2.31 -24.43
C ARG A 298 -6.48 -1.34 -24.20
N ILE A 299 -6.01 -1.32 -22.97
CA ILE A 299 -4.71 -0.79 -22.58
C ILE A 299 -3.72 -1.94 -22.80
N THR A 300 -2.57 -1.69 -23.42
CA THR A 300 -1.54 -2.69 -23.72
C THR A 300 -0.20 -2.20 -23.24
N GLU A 301 0.53 -3.04 -22.51
CA GLU A 301 1.95 -2.86 -22.23
C GLU A 301 2.71 -4.10 -22.66
N SER A 302 3.96 -3.91 -23.06
CA SER A 302 4.75 -4.97 -23.69
C SER A 302 6.18 -4.95 -23.17
N PHE A 303 6.65 -6.10 -22.73
CA PHE A 303 7.91 -6.26 -22.01
C PHE A 303 8.78 -7.35 -22.63
N SER A 304 10.10 -7.16 -22.57
CA SER A 304 11.04 -8.26 -22.73
C SER A 304 11.09 -9.06 -21.44
N VAL A 305 10.93 -10.36 -21.51
CA VAL A 305 10.90 -11.27 -20.35
C VAL A 305 11.90 -12.41 -20.54
N SER A 306 12.28 -13.04 -19.44
CA SER A 306 13.07 -14.28 -19.50
C SER A 306 12.18 -15.45 -19.93
N ALA A 307 12.76 -16.42 -20.64
CA ALA A 307 12.04 -17.64 -20.98
C ALA A 307 11.57 -18.39 -19.72
N ASN A 308 10.35 -18.90 -19.79
CA ASN A 308 9.67 -19.58 -18.69
C ASN A 308 9.48 -18.72 -17.43
N SER A 309 9.40 -17.41 -17.58
CA SER A 309 9.16 -16.47 -16.49
C SER A 309 7.72 -16.52 -15.98
N THR A 310 7.54 -16.10 -14.74
CA THR A 310 6.25 -16.00 -14.07
C THR A 310 5.99 -14.54 -13.69
N TYR A 311 4.83 -14.02 -14.11
CA TYR A 311 4.40 -12.67 -13.79
C TYR A 311 3.03 -12.67 -13.13
N THR A 312 2.86 -11.78 -12.17
CA THR A 312 1.58 -11.51 -11.51
C THR A 312 1.09 -10.11 -11.88
N GLN A 313 -0.12 -10.05 -12.41
CA GLN A 313 -0.83 -8.80 -12.68
C GLN A 313 -1.87 -8.58 -11.60
N SER A 314 -1.99 -7.35 -11.09
CA SER A 314 -3.08 -6.94 -10.22
C SER A 314 -3.69 -5.62 -10.65
N ILE A 315 -4.97 -5.43 -10.32
CA ILE A 315 -5.74 -4.23 -10.63
C ILE A 315 -6.90 -4.09 -9.65
N PHE A 316 -7.20 -2.85 -9.24
CA PHE A 316 -8.41 -2.54 -8.50
C PHE A 316 -9.54 -2.21 -9.48
N VAL A 317 -10.69 -2.82 -9.28
CA VAL A 317 -11.88 -2.64 -10.10
C VAL A 317 -13.05 -2.29 -9.19
N LYS A 318 -13.75 -1.18 -9.51
CA LYS A 318 -14.90 -0.72 -8.71
C LYS A 318 -16.01 -1.76 -8.75
N LYS A 319 -16.57 -2.05 -7.58
CA LYS A 319 -17.68 -3.01 -7.43
C LYS A 319 -18.91 -2.54 -8.21
N ALA A 320 -19.51 -3.45 -8.97
CA ALA A 320 -20.79 -3.20 -9.60
C ALA A 320 -21.91 -3.28 -8.56
N THR A 321 -22.93 -2.44 -8.72
CA THR A 321 -24.10 -2.40 -7.82
C THR A 321 -25.14 -3.46 -8.13
N SER A 322 -25.00 -4.18 -9.25
CA SER A 322 -25.88 -5.25 -9.69
C SER A 322 -25.11 -6.26 -10.53
N ALA A 323 -25.65 -7.49 -10.64
CA ALA A 323 -25.04 -8.54 -11.43
C ALA A 323 -24.79 -8.12 -12.88
N VAL A 324 -23.62 -8.44 -13.40
CA VAL A 324 -23.17 -8.13 -14.76
C VAL A 324 -23.20 -9.39 -15.62
N SER A 325 -23.45 -9.21 -16.92
CA SER A 325 -23.42 -10.30 -17.91
C SER A 325 -22.34 -10.09 -18.98
N ILE A 326 -21.67 -8.95 -18.96
CA ILE A 326 -20.57 -8.57 -19.83
C ILE A 326 -19.45 -8.07 -18.91
N TYR A 327 -18.23 -8.48 -19.15
CA TYR A 327 -17.13 -8.36 -18.21
C TYR A 327 -15.99 -7.55 -18.79
N GLY A 328 -15.25 -6.87 -17.93
CA GLY A 328 -13.88 -6.46 -18.17
C GLY A 328 -12.94 -7.68 -18.08
N GLY A 329 -11.68 -7.51 -18.46
CA GLY A 329 -10.76 -8.64 -18.36
C GLY A 329 -9.31 -8.32 -18.67
N VAL A 330 -8.48 -9.34 -18.49
CA VAL A 330 -7.03 -9.31 -18.68
C VAL A 330 -6.62 -10.40 -19.68
N GLY A 331 -5.60 -10.11 -20.48
CA GLY A 331 -4.98 -11.08 -21.37
C GLY A 331 -3.47 -11.07 -21.27
N PHE A 332 -2.88 -12.24 -21.08
CA PHE A 332 -1.45 -12.48 -21.19
C PHE A 332 -1.13 -13.06 -22.57
N ASP A 333 -0.24 -12.45 -23.33
CA ASP A 333 0.21 -12.90 -24.65
C ASP A 333 1.74 -13.03 -24.65
N TYR A 334 2.21 -14.23 -24.35
CA TYR A 334 3.63 -14.59 -24.40
C TYR A 334 4.02 -14.94 -25.82
N SER A 335 5.15 -14.41 -26.32
CA SER A 335 5.63 -14.60 -27.69
C SER A 335 7.16 -14.60 -27.80
N GLY A 336 7.69 -14.98 -28.95
CA GLY A 336 9.13 -15.12 -29.22
C GLY A 336 9.65 -16.55 -29.10
N GLY A 337 8.85 -17.46 -28.56
CA GLY A 337 9.01 -18.91 -28.55
C GLY A 337 7.73 -19.59 -29.05
N THR A 338 7.23 -20.58 -28.30
CA THR A 338 5.89 -21.13 -28.53
C THR A 338 4.85 -20.18 -27.91
N ARG A 339 4.16 -19.44 -28.78
CA ARG A 339 3.20 -18.40 -28.33
C ARG A 339 2.11 -18.98 -27.47
N GLN A 340 1.80 -18.29 -26.40
CA GLN A 340 0.77 -18.66 -25.42
C GLN A 340 -0.12 -17.46 -25.11
N ILE A 341 -1.42 -17.63 -25.27
CA ILE A 341 -2.41 -16.59 -25.00
C ILE A 341 -3.38 -17.09 -23.93
N SER A 342 -3.58 -16.31 -22.91
CA SER A 342 -4.55 -16.57 -21.85
C SER A 342 -5.46 -15.35 -21.65
N TYR A 343 -6.78 -15.59 -21.53
CA TYR A 343 -7.77 -14.54 -21.30
C TYR A 343 -8.57 -14.85 -20.04
N ILE A 344 -8.69 -13.86 -19.17
CA ILE A 344 -9.38 -13.94 -17.88
C ILE A 344 -10.39 -12.80 -17.81
N ILE A 345 -11.64 -13.11 -17.50
CA ILE A 345 -12.67 -12.11 -17.16
C ILE A 345 -12.77 -11.95 -15.66
N PHE A 346 -13.18 -10.76 -15.22
CA PHE A 346 -13.49 -10.48 -13.82
C PHE A 346 -14.94 -10.02 -13.67
N ASP A 347 -15.63 -10.60 -12.69
CA ASP A 347 -17.00 -10.23 -12.30
C ASP A 347 -16.93 -9.19 -11.18
N GLU A 348 -17.19 -7.95 -11.51
CA GLU A 348 -17.11 -6.81 -10.61
C GLU A 348 -18.19 -6.83 -9.52
N TYR A 349 -19.27 -7.62 -9.71
CA TYR A 349 -20.34 -7.76 -8.71
C TYR A 349 -20.01 -8.82 -7.68
N ASN A 350 -19.56 -9.99 -8.11
CA ASN A 350 -19.30 -11.14 -7.23
C ASN A 350 -17.87 -11.21 -6.71
N GLY A 351 -16.92 -10.43 -7.23
CA GLY A 351 -15.51 -10.52 -6.86
C GLY A 351 -14.86 -11.82 -7.33
N THR A 352 -15.25 -12.34 -8.49
CA THR A 352 -14.73 -13.62 -9.00
C THR A 352 -14.04 -13.44 -10.35
N MET A 353 -13.14 -14.36 -10.67
CA MET A 353 -12.44 -14.41 -11.95
C MET A 353 -12.68 -15.75 -12.66
N THR A 354 -12.71 -15.71 -13.99
CA THR A 354 -12.85 -16.93 -14.81
C THR A 354 -11.88 -16.88 -15.98
N ALA A 355 -11.06 -17.91 -16.11
CA ALA A 355 -10.24 -18.11 -17.30
C ALA A 355 -11.12 -18.63 -18.45
N ILE A 356 -11.25 -17.85 -19.53
CA ILE A 356 -11.99 -18.22 -20.73
C ILE A 356 -11.10 -18.87 -21.79
N GLN A 357 -9.80 -18.64 -21.70
CA GLN A 357 -8.74 -19.33 -22.45
C GLN A 357 -7.48 -19.38 -21.59
N SER A 358 -6.80 -20.51 -21.55
CA SER A 358 -5.56 -20.67 -20.78
C SER A 358 -4.58 -21.52 -21.60
N GLN A 359 -3.53 -20.87 -22.13
CA GLN A 359 -2.41 -21.53 -22.80
C GLN A 359 -1.13 -21.47 -21.96
N SER A 360 -0.97 -20.45 -21.11
CA SER A 360 0.02 -20.40 -20.03
C SER A 360 -0.54 -21.10 -18.77
N THR A 361 0.33 -21.45 -17.83
CA THR A 361 -0.13 -21.89 -16.51
C THR A 361 -0.66 -20.68 -15.74
N LEU A 362 -1.90 -20.76 -15.25
CA LEU A 362 -2.57 -19.67 -14.54
C LEU A 362 -2.85 -20.02 -13.09
N THR A 363 -2.67 -19.04 -12.21
CA THR A 363 -3.23 -19.02 -10.85
C THR A 363 -4.12 -17.79 -10.73
N LEU A 364 -5.41 -17.99 -10.45
CA LEU A 364 -6.35 -16.94 -10.13
C LEU A 364 -6.39 -16.81 -8.60
N HIS A 365 -5.90 -15.69 -8.06
CA HIS A 365 -5.93 -15.44 -6.62
C HIS A 365 -7.33 -15.01 -6.19
N ASP A 366 -7.71 -15.26 -4.95
CA ASP A 366 -8.98 -14.76 -4.42
C ASP A 366 -8.99 -13.23 -4.49
N ALA A 367 -10.13 -12.65 -4.86
CA ALA A 367 -10.25 -11.21 -4.93
C ALA A 367 -10.23 -10.62 -3.52
N GLU A 368 -9.40 -9.61 -3.32
CA GLU A 368 -9.30 -8.89 -2.05
C GLU A 368 -10.34 -7.76 -1.99
N ASP A 369 -11.01 -7.61 -0.84
CA ASP A 369 -12.01 -6.57 -0.61
C ASP A 369 -11.36 -5.27 -0.10
N TYR A 370 -11.47 -4.20 -0.90
CA TYR A 370 -11.05 -2.83 -0.59
C TYR A 370 -12.27 -1.88 -0.54
N GLY A 371 -13.30 -2.25 0.19
CA GLY A 371 -14.51 -1.43 0.34
C GLY A 371 -15.31 -1.33 -0.97
N ASP A 372 -15.23 -0.21 -1.66
CA ASP A 372 -15.90 0.03 -2.95
C ASP A 372 -15.24 -0.71 -4.13
N TYR A 373 -14.09 -1.36 -3.91
CA TYR A 373 -13.29 -2.01 -4.95
C TYR A 373 -12.97 -3.47 -4.60
N TRP A 374 -12.85 -4.28 -5.65
CA TRP A 374 -12.13 -5.55 -5.62
C TRP A 374 -10.71 -5.31 -6.12
N ARG A 375 -9.72 -5.94 -5.50
CA ARG A 375 -8.41 -6.13 -6.11
C ARG A 375 -8.35 -7.52 -6.72
N PHE A 376 -8.28 -7.60 -8.04
CA PHE A 376 -8.08 -8.84 -8.78
C PHE A 376 -6.61 -9.06 -9.04
N SER A 377 -6.13 -10.29 -8.82
CA SER A 377 -4.74 -10.67 -9.02
C SER A 377 -4.65 -11.99 -9.77
N ILE A 378 -3.82 -12.05 -10.81
CA ILE A 378 -3.66 -13.19 -11.69
C ILE A 378 -2.18 -13.44 -11.92
N THR A 379 -1.72 -14.66 -11.66
CA THR A 379 -0.37 -15.11 -12.01
C THR A 379 -0.42 -15.95 -13.29
N ALA A 380 0.48 -15.64 -14.22
CA ALA A 380 0.68 -16.41 -15.44
C ALA A 380 2.15 -16.84 -15.58
N THR A 381 2.38 -18.12 -15.83
CA THR A 381 3.72 -18.68 -16.06
C THR A 381 3.84 -19.10 -17.53
N ASP A 382 4.86 -18.58 -18.22
CA ASP A 382 5.25 -19.03 -19.55
C ASP A 382 5.76 -20.48 -19.49
N THR A 383 5.26 -21.31 -20.38
CA THR A 383 5.75 -22.69 -20.59
C THR A 383 6.21 -22.92 -22.03
N GLY A 384 6.25 -21.85 -22.83
CA GLY A 384 6.58 -21.87 -24.25
C GLY A 384 7.98 -21.35 -24.59
N SER A 385 8.81 -21.10 -23.57
CA SER A 385 10.15 -20.49 -23.71
C SER A 385 10.10 -19.16 -24.46
N ASN A 386 9.10 -18.34 -24.16
CA ASN A 386 8.91 -17.03 -24.77
C ASN A 386 9.83 -15.99 -24.10
N ASN A 387 10.21 -14.97 -24.86
CA ASN A 387 11.07 -13.87 -24.38
C ASN A 387 10.39 -12.51 -24.46
N TYR A 388 9.07 -12.50 -24.67
CA TYR A 388 8.25 -11.31 -24.78
C TYR A 388 6.87 -11.55 -24.19
N LEU A 389 6.39 -10.61 -23.38
CA LEU A 389 5.05 -10.60 -22.81
C LEU A 389 4.33 -9.32 -23.22
N SER A 390 3.14 -9.43 -23.80
CA SER A 390 2.19 -8.33 -23.96
C SER A 390 1.02 -8.55 -23.01
N LEU A 391 0.88 -7.65 -22.04
CA LEU A 391 -0.25 -7.63 -21.11
C LEU A 391 -1.33 -6.70 -21.64
N ASN A 392 -2.58 -7.14 -21.61
CA ASN A 392 -3.71 -6.45 -22.18
C ASN A 392 -4.84 -6.32 -21.15
N ILE A 393 -5.30 -5.08 -20.90
CA ILE A 393 -6.43 -4.77 -20.03
C ILE A 393 -7.61 -4.37 -20.92
N TYR A 394 -8.63 -5.20 -20.99
CA TYR A 394 -9.75 -5.07 -21.92
C TYR A 394 -10.89 -4.27 -21.31
N ALA A 395 -11.41 -3.29 -22.05
CA ALA A 395 -12.66 -2.59 -21.71
C ALA A 395 -13.83 -3.58 -21.68
N CYS A 396 -13.87 -4.48 -22.65
CA CYS A 396 -14.85 -5.57 -22.71
C CYS A 396 -14.17 -6.86 -23.18
N LEU A 397 -14.39 -7.93 -22.43
CA LEU A 397 -13.97 -9.27 -22.75
C LEU A 397 -15.13 -10.22 -22.44
N SER A 398 -15.86 -10.62 -23.45
CA SER A 398 -16.96 -11.59 -23.36
C SER A 398 -16.54 -12.93 -23.92
N THR A 399 -17.32 -13.96 -23.64
CA THR A 399 -17.12 -15.30 -24.21
C THR A 399 -18.29 -15.67 -25.10
N ASN A 400 -17.97 -16.25 -26.24
CA ASN A 400 -18.93 -16.97 -27.10
C ASN A 400 -18.54 -18.45 -27.06
N GLY A 401 -18.81 -19.08 -25.90
CA GLY A 401 -18.33 -20.44 -25.63
C GLY A 401 -16.86 -20.47 -25.24
N THR A 402 -15.95 -20.80 -26.16
CA THR A 402 -14.51 -20.98 -25.89
C THR A 402 -13.61 -19.86 -26.42
N SER A 403 -14.18 -18.87 -27.11
CA SER A 403 -13.42 -17.78 -27.72
C SER A 403 -13.78 -16.44 -27.12
N PRO A 404 -12.78 -15.56 -26.85
CA PRO A 404 -13.04 -14.20 -26.39
C PRO A 404 -13.69 -13.38 -27.51
N THR A 405 -14.65 -12.52 -27.15
CA THR A 405 -15.33 -11.59 -28.06
C THR A 405 -15.33 -10.18 -27.48
N ALA A 406 -15.28 -9.18 -28.37
CA ALA A 406 -15.46 -7.78 -28.01
C ALA A 406 -16.96 -7.48 -27.83
N GLY A 407 -17.27 -6.53 -26.94
CA GLY A 407 -18.64 -6.06 -26.66
C GLY A 407 -18.66 -4.61 -26.24
N VAL A 408 -19.82 -4.12 -25.86
CA VAL A 408 -20.00 -2.75 -25.32
C VAL A 408 -20.07 -2.81 -23.81
N LYS A 409 -19.11 -2.16 -23.14
CA LYS A 409 -19.03 -2.09 -21.68
C LYS A 409 -18.16 -0.93 -21.25
N ASP A 410 -18.37 -0.48 -20.03
CA ASP A 410 -17.44 0.35 -19.26
C ASP A 410 -17.27 -0.19 -17.85
N TRP A 411 -16.14 0.11 -17.23
CA TRP A 411 -15.84 -0.14 -15.85
C TRP A 411 -14.79 0.85 -15.33
N ILE A 412 -14.65 0.92 -14.02
CA ILE A 412 -13.75 1.86 -13.35
C ILE A 412 -12.60 1.06 -12.73
N GLY A 413 -11.38 1.48 -13.03
CA GLY A 413 -10.15 0.84 -12.56
C GLY A 413 -9.21 1.80 -11.86
N TYR A 414 -8.25 1.19 -11.11
CA TYR A 414 -7.18 1.89 -10.44
C TYR A 414 -5.99 0.96 -10.24
N GLY A 415 -4.78 1.51 -10.23
CA GLY A 415 -3.60 0.80 -9.76
C GLY A 415 -3.17 -0.38 -10.65
N LEU A 416 -2.85 -0.12 -11.92
CA LEU A 416 -2.28 -1.14 -12.82
C LEU A 416 -0.91 -1.58 -12.29
N GLN A 417 -0.73 -2.88 -12.06
CA GLN A 417 0.53 -3.45 -11.60
C GLN A 417 0.83 -4.77 -12.28
N LEU A 418 2.06 -4.90 -12.78
CA LEU A 418 2.64 -6.14 -13.27
C LEU A 418 3.99 -6.33 -12.61
N GLU A 419 4.19 -7.45 -11.96
CA GLU A 419 5.42 -7.76 -11.24
C GLU A 419 5.92 -9.17 -11.56
N GLU A 420 7.23 -9.38 -11.63
CA GLU A 420 7.80 -10.71 -11.74
C GLU A 420 7.65 -11.44 -10.40
N GLY A 421 7.01 -12.60 -10.43
CA GLY A 421 6.74 -13.41 -9.23
C GLY A 421 5.46 -14.21 -9.36
N SER A 422 5.23 -15.12 -8.40
CA SER A 422 4.11 -16.08 -8.41
C SER A 422 2.92 -15.67 -7.54
N TYR A 423 2.93 -14.47 -6.97
CA TYR A 423 1.87 -13.91 -6.13
C TYR A 423 1.90 -12.38 -6.16
N PRO A 424 0.77 -11.71 -5.91
CA PRO A 424 0.73 -10.25 -5.82
C PRO A 424 1.40 -9.76 -4.53
N THR A 425 2.03 -8.58 -4.61
CA THR A 425 2.49 -7.83 -3.44
C THR A 425 1.65 -6.57 -3.26
N SER A 426 1.89 -5.78 -2.20
CA SER A 426 1.20 -4.50 -2.02
C SER A 426 1.36 -3.60 -3.25
N TYR A 427 0.42 -2.69 -3.44
CA TYR A 427 0.43 -1.79 -4.58
C TYR A 427 1.71 -0.94 -4.66
N ILE A 428 2.31 -0.85 -5.83
CA ILE A 428 3.50 -0.07 -6.13
C ILE A 428 3.11 1.05 -7.11
N PRO A 429 2.91 2.30 -6.63
CA PRO A 429 2.55 3.44 -7.49
C PRO A 429 3.65 3.70 -8.52
N ASN A 430 3.25 3.97 -9.76
CA ASN A 430 4.17 4.36 -10.81
C ASN A 430 3.61 5.49 -11.67
N HIS A 431 4.31 6.62 -11.67
CA HIS A 431 4.01 7.83 -12.42
C HIS A 431 5.17 8.25 -13.32
N SER A 432 6.24 7.45 -13.38
CA SER A 432 7.54 7.85 -13.94
C SER A 432 7.61 7.78 -15.46
N GLY A 433 6.77 6.98 -16.11
CA GLY A 433 6.88 6.63 -17.52
C GLY A 433 7.87 5.49 -17.83
N GLY A 434 8.35 4.82 -16.78
CA GLY A 434 9.18 3.61 -16.82
C GLY A 434 8.75 2.65 -15.73
N SER A 435 9.57 1.69 -15.34
CA SER A 435 9.30 0.82 -14.20
C SER A 435 9.70 1.46 -12.87
N VAL A 436 9.05 1.04 -11.76
CA VAL A 436 9.36 1.49 -10.40
C VAL A 436 9.54 0.29 -9.48
N THR A 437 10.64 0.27 -8.73
CA THR A 437 10.95 -0.80 -7.77
C THR A 437 10.65 -0.34 -6.34
N ARG A 438 9.89 -1.15 -5.61
CA ARG A 438 9.87 -1.14 -4.15
C ARG A 438 10.94 -2.08 -3.65
N GLU A 439 11.87 -1.54 -2.89
CA GLU A 439 12.95 -2.31 -2.29
C GLU A 439 12.45 -3.24 -1.19
N LEU A 440 13.32 -4.18 -0.79
CA LEU A 440 13.09 -5.18 0.24
C LEU A 440 12.84 -4.54 1.60
N ASP A 441 11.78 -4.97 2.30
CA ASP A 441 11.60 -4.68 3.72
C ASP A 441 12.53 -5.54 4.56
N THR A 442 13.31 -4.92 5.44
CA THR A 442 14.25 -5.62 6.32
C THR A 442 14.07 -5.19 7.78
N ILE A 443 13.99 -6.15 8.69
CA ILE A 443 14.16 -5.92 10.12
C ILE A 443 15.48 -6.56 10.53
N ASN A 444 16.35 -5.79 11.17
CA ASN A 444 17.59 -6.29 11.69
C ASN A 444 17.34 -7.29 12.83
N GLU A 445 18.33 -8.17 13.09
CA GLU A 445 18.25 -9.10 14.21
C GLU A 445 18.03 -8.35 15.54
N PHE A 446 17.18 -8.93 16.36
CA PHE A 446 16.95 -8.46 17.71
C PHE A 446 17.65 -9.40 18.70
N THR A 447 18.56 -8.86 19.51
CA THR A 447 19.22 -9.61 20.59
C THR A 447 18.42 -9.45 21.87
N LEU A 448 18.02 -10.57 22.48
CA LEU A 448 17.36 -10.57 23.77
C LEU A 448 18.29 -10.04 24.88
N PRO A 449 17.76 -9.34 25.90
CA PRO A 449 18.55 -8.89 27.04
C PRO A 449 19.23 -10.03 27.80
N SER A 450 18.65 -11.21 27.78
CA SER A 450 19.23 -12.46 28.29
C SER A 450 18.73 -13.63 27.43
N SER A 451 19.60 -14.60 27.17
CA SER A 451 19.19 -15.82 26.46
C SER A 451 18.20 -16.64 27.31
N ILE A 452 17.29 -17.30 26.61
CA ILE A 452 16.36 -18.26 27.21
C ILE A 452 16.94 -19.65 26.99
N GLU A 453 17.27 -20.31 28.10
CA GLU A 453 17.87 -21.65 28.08
C GLU A 453 16.84 -22.68 28.58
N GLY A 454 16.54 -23.67 27.76
CA GLY A 454 15.65 -24.77 28.12
C GLY A 454 14.17 -24.48 27.87
N ASP A 455 13.36 -24.49 28.93
CA ASP A 455 11.90 -24.32 28.80
C ASP A 455 11.50 -22.97 28.22
N CYS A 456 10.67 -23.00 27.17
CA CYS A 456 10.16 -21.79 26.54
C CYS A 456 8.83 -22.03 25.82
N THR A 457 8.13 -20.95 25.53
CA THR A 457 6.97 -20.97 24.63
C THR A 457 7.08 -19.81 23.65
N ILE A 458 6.91 -20.09 22.36
CA ILE A 458 6.90 -19.10 21.28
C ILE A 458 5.48 -19.10 20.70
N PHE A 459 4.83 -17.95 20.72
CA PHE A 459 3.56 -17.72 20.05
C PHE A 459 3.74 -16.79 18.87
N ILE A 460 3.16 -17.15 17.73
CA ILE A 460 3.17 -16.34 16.50
C ILE A 460 1.74 -16.34 15.94
N ASP A 461 1.24 -15.16 15.63
CA ASP A 461 -0.01 -14.95 14.90
C ASP A 461 0.29 -14.18 13.60
N THR A 462 -0.09 -14.76 12.46
CA THR A 462 0.12 -14.17 11.15
C THR A 462 -1.20 -14.06 10.38
N ARG A 463 -1.37 -12.97 9.65
CA ARG A 463 -2.40 -12.88 8.60
C ARG A 463 -1.95 -13.67 7.37
N GLU A 464 -0.69 -13.56 7.04
CA GLU A 464 -0.09 -14.18 5.87
C GLU A 464 1.37 -14.54 6.15
N LEU A 465 1.75 -15.72 5.72
CA LEU A 465 3.14 -16.18 5.73
C LEU A 465 3.36 -16.98 4.44
N LEU A 466 3.82 -16.29 3.38
CA LEU A 466 4.24 -16.92 2.13
C LEU A 466 5.76 -16.98 2.12
N ALA A 467 6.32 -18.14 2.38
CA ALA A 467 7.76 -18.31 2.47
C ALA A 467 8.18 -19.68 1.96
N SER A 468 9.06 -19.70 0.98
CA SER A 468 9.80 -20.93 0.62
C SER A 468 11.01 -21.18 1.53
N ASN A 469 11.26 -20.31 2.51
CA ASN A 469 12.39 -20.33 3.45
C ASN A 469 12.00 -19.78 4.83
N LYS A 470 12.95 -19.85 5.79
CA LYS A 470 12.76 -19.36 7.16
C LYS A 470 12.38 -17.89 7.18
N SER A 471 11.16 -17.58 7.59
CA SER A 471 10.68 -16.20 7.69
C SER A 471 10.88 -15.63 9.09
N ILE A 472 10.73 -16.47 10.13
CA ILE A 472 10.96 -16.09 11.52
C ILE A 472 11.92 -17.11 12.12
N GLN A 473 13.04 -16.64 12.65
CA GLN A 473 14.10 -17.48 13.18
C GLN A 473 14.41 -17.08 14.62
N PHE A 474 14.65 -18.07 15.44
CA PHE A 474 15.14 -17.95 16.81
C PHE A 474 16.50 -18.63 16.87
N GLU A 475 17.52 -17.89 17.29
CA GLU A 475 18.90 -18.34 17.26
C GLU A 475 19.58 -18.24 18.62
N ALA A 476 20.57 -19.08 18.85
CA ALA A 476 21.49 -19.00 19.97
C ALA A 476 22.47 -17.84 19.81
N THR A 477 23.25 -17.55 20.85
CA THR A 477 24.21 -16.43 20.88
C THR A 477 25.26 -16.52 19.77
N ASP A 478 25.65 -17.73 19.37
CA ASP A 478 26.63 -17.99 18.31
C ASP A 478 26.04 -17.94 16.90
N GLY A 479 24.74 -17.64 16.75
CA GLY A 479 24.01 -17.62 15.47
C GLY A 479 23.54 -19.00 15.01
N THR A 480 23.66 -20.04 15.85
CA THR A 480 23.11 -21.35 15.53
C THR A 480 21.59 -21.31 15.62
N LEU A 481 20.91 -21.78 14.58
CA LEU A 481 19.45 -21.83 14.54
C LEU A 481 18.91 -22.76 15.64
N THR A 482 18.04 -22.22 16.47
CA THR A 482 17.29 -22.99 17.47
C THR A 482 15.95 -23.43 16.90
N TYR A 483 15.14 -22.48 16.44
CA TYR A 483 13.87 -22.75 15.77
C TYR A 483 13.67 -21.83 14.57
N GLY A 484 13.12 -22.37 13.48
CA GLY A 484 12.74 -21.62 12.30
C GLY A 484 11.30 -21.93 11.90
N PHE A 485 10.53 -20.88 11.68
CA PHE A 485 9.15 -20.98 11.18
C PHE A 485 9.14 -20.74 9.67
N TYR A 486 8.46 -21.63 8.96
CA TYR A 486 8.33 -21.62 7.50
C TYR A 486 6.86 -21.75 7.11
N SER A 487 6.55 -21.39 5.89
CA SER A 487 5.31 -21.76 5.24
C SER A 487 5.58 -22.38 3.88
N TYR A 488 4.92 -23.47 3.59
CA TYR A 488 4.90 -24.12 2.28
C TYR A 488 3.47 -24.42 1.88
N SER A 489 3.04 -24.00 0.69
CA SER A 489 1.78 -24.44 0.09
C SER A 489 0.59 -24.51 1.08
N ASN A 490 0.36 -23.43 1.83
CA ASN A 490 -0.74 -23.29 2.80
C ASN A 490 -0.61 -24.08 4.10
N HIS A 491 0.58 -24.45 4.55
CA HIS A 491 0.77 -25.05 5.86
C HIS A 491 2.02 -24.49 6.56
N TYR A 492 2.02 -24.49 7.89
CA TYR A 492 3.18 -24.18 8.70
C TYR A 492 4.14 -25.35 8.79
N ASP A 493 5.41 -25.04 8.67
CA ASP A 493 6.50 -25.93 9.06
C ASP A 493 7.35 -25.28 10.14
N VAL A 494 7.73 -26.06 11.14
CA VAL A 494 8.67 -25.63 12.18
C VAL A 494 9.90 -26.55 12.14
N TYR A 495 11.05 -25.93 11.99
CA TYR A 495 12.34 -26.62 11.92
C TYR A 495 13.14 -26.37 13.21
N ASN A 496 13.65 -27.44 13.83
CA ASN A 496 14.40 -27.37 15.10
C ASN A 496 15.93 -27.36 14.93
N GLY A 497 16.43 -26.94 13.79
CA GLY A 497 17.85 -26.99 13.47
C GLY A 497 18.31 -28.34 12.88
N SER A 498 17.50 -29.40 13.00
CA SER A 498 17.84 -30.75 12.51
C SER A 498 16.74 -31.38 11.68
N ALA A 499 15.47 -31.15 12.01
CA ALA A 499 14.30 -31.73 11.34
C ALA A 499 13.08 -30.83 11.45
N PHE A 500 12.11 -31.05 10.54
CA PHE A 500 10.76 -30.49 10.68
C PHE A 500 9.97 -31.26 11.74
N ILE A 501 9.40 -30.53 12.69
CA ILE A 501 8.76 -31.05 13.90
C ILE A 501 7.25 -30.84 13.96
N VAL A 502 6.64 -30.29 12.91
CA VAL A 502 5.19 -30.12 12.77
C VAL A 502 4.63 -31.19 11.81
N ASP A 503 3.38 -31.57 12.00
CA ASP A 503 2.64 -32.39 11.03
C ASP A 503 2.18 -31.48 9.88
N SER A 504 2.53 -31.82 8.65
CA SER A 504 2.30 -31.06 7.41
C SER A 504 0.83 -30.77 7.04
N SER A 505 -0.12 -31.10 7.89
CA SER A 505 -1.55 -30.82 7.72
C SER A 505 -2.01 -29.51 8.39
N ALA A 506 -1.11 -28.68 8.91
CA ALA A 506 -1.45 -27.45 9.62
C ALA A 506 -1.59 -26.25 8.66
N ASP A 507 -2.67 -25.46 8.77
CA ASP A 507 -2.93 -24.30 7.94
C ASP A 507 -1.84 -23.21 8.10
N ALA A 508 -1.43 -22.56 7.01
CA ALA A 508 -0.35 -21.59 6.98
C ALA A 508 -0.72 -20.19 7.47
N ASN A 509 -1.99 -19.89 7.63
CA ASN A 509 -2.48 -18.60 8.11
C ASN A 509 -3.08 -18.78 9.49
N GLY A 510 -2.73 -17.88 10.43
CA GLY A 510 -3.26 -17.89 11.78
C GLY A 510 -2.20 -18.10 12.85
N LYS A 511 -2.61 -18.78 13.92
CA LYS A 511 -1.88 -18.83 15.19
C LYS A 511 -1.13 -20.15 15.38
N ILE A 512 0.15 -20.05 15.71
CA ILE A 512 0.98 -21.21 16.04
C ILE A 512 1.71 -20.99 17.37
N VAL A 513 1.76 -22.03 18.19
CA VAL A 513 2.56 -22.07 19.40
C VAL A 513 3.56 -23.22 19.32
N LEU A 514 4.82 -22.90 19.57
CA LEU A 514 5.86 -23.89 19.91
C LEU A 514 6.08 -23.85 21.43
N LYS A 515 6.02 -24.99 22.07
CA LYS A 515 6.31 -25.17 23.49
C LYS A 515 7.46 -26.17 23.64
N GLN A 516 8.52 -25.77 24.34
CA GLN A 516 9.59 -26.67 24.81
C GLN A 516 9.49 -26.85 26.32
N SER A 517 9.51 -28.08 26.79
CA SER A 517 9.52 -28.41 28.23
C SER A 517 10.40 -29.61 28.49
N GLY A 518 11.56 -29.38 29.14
CA GLY A 518 12.59 -30.36 29.34
C GLY A 518 13.08 -30.96 28.01
N SER A 519 12.87 -32.24 27.82
CA SER A 519 13.19 -32.96 26.57
C SER A 519 12.03 -33.11 25.60
N SER A 520 10.88 -32.44 25.86
CA SER A 520 9.71 -32.53 25.04
C SER A 520 9.46 -31.22 24.29
N VAL A 521 9.06 -31.33 23.02
CA VAL A 521 8.55 -30.21 22.22
C VAL A 521 7.13 -30.51 21.75
N LYS A 522 6.27 -29.48 21.77
CA LYS A 522 4.91 -29.55 21.24
C LYS A 522 4.62 -28.33 20.34
N ILE A 523 3.83 -28.58 19.31
CA ILE A 523 3.36 -27.55 18.37
C ILE A 523 1.82 -27.55 18.39
N PHE A 524 1.24 -26.38 18.65
CA PHE A 524 -0.20 -26.19 18.59
C PHE A 524 -0.55 -25.26 17.42
N VAL A 525 -1.56 -25.64 16.64
CA VAL A 525 -2.11 -24.84 15.54
C VAL A 525 -3.63 -24.96 15.62
N ASN A 526 -4.32 -23.83 15.59
CA ASN A 526 -5.79 -23.77 15.64
C ASN A 526 -6.37 -24.62 16.81
N GLY A 527 -5.77 -24.51 18.01
CA GLY A 527 -6.21 -25.20 19.21
C GLY A 527 -5.79 -26.67 19.31
N VAL A 528 -5.16 -27.24 18.29
CA VAL A 528 -4.84 -28.67 18.19
C VAL A 528 -3.34 -28.92 18.25
N ASP A 529 -2.92 -29.95 19.04
CA ASP A 529 -1.54 -30.45 19.03
C ASP A 529 -1.23 -31.08 17.65
N LYS A 530 -0.33 -30.47 16.91
CA LYS A 530 0.15 -30.87 15.57
C LYS A 530 1.61 -31.32 15.59
N THR A 531 2.10 -31.73 16.74
CA THR A 531 3.48 -32.20 16.89
C THR A 531 3.71 -33.48 16.09
N LYS A 532 4.73 -33.49 15.26
CA LYS A 532 5.11 -34.67 14.50
C LYS A 532 5.62 -35.78 15.43
N ALA A 533 5.22 -37.01 15.17
CA ALA A 533 5.70 -38.15 15.94
C ALA A 533 7.24 -38.26 15.90
N GLY A 534 7.86 -38.39 17.06
CA GLY A 534 9.32 -38.43 17.20
C GLY A 534 10.01 -37.06 17.14
N ALA A 535 9.27 -35.96 17.22
CA ALA A 535 9.83 -34.62 17.32
C ALA A 535 10.75 -34.51 18.57
N THR A 536 11.87 -33.83 18.40
CA THR A 536 12.87 -33.63 19.46
C THR A 536 13.07 -32.14 19.73
N VAL A 537 13.44 -31.79 20.95
CA VAL A 537 13.84 -30.44 21.32
C VAL A 537 15.15 -30.06 20.66
N ASN A 538 15.38 -28.76 20.46
CA ASN A 538 16.70 -28.21 20.24
C ASN A 538 17.28 -27.79 21.60
N SER A 539 18.51 -28.20 21.90
CA SER A 539 19.18 -27.88 23.17
C SER A 539 19.84 -26.51 23.17
N ASN A 540 19.87 -25.82 22.02
CA ASN A 540 20.40 -24.46 21.93
C ASN A 540 19.43 -23.48 22.60
N GLY A 541 19.96 -22.45 23.25
CA GLY A 541 19.17 -21.38 23.80
C GLY A 541 18.59 -20.48 22.71
N ILE A 542 17.75 -19.53 23.11
CA ILE A 542 17.25 -18.44 22.26
C ILE A 542 17.86 -17.14 22.77
N ALA A 543 18.71 -16.53 21.98
CA ALA A 543 19.35 -15.25 22.29
C ALA A 543 19.00 -14.17 21.26
N LYS A 544 18.61 -14.59 20.05
CA LYS A 544 18.31 -13.69 18.94
C LYS A 544 17.03 -14.08 18.23
N ILE A 545 16.33 -13.06 17.72
CA ILE A 545 15.16 -13.20 16.88
C ILE A 545 15.43 -12.49 15.58
N ILE A 546 15.17 -13.18 14.48
CA ILE A 546 15.30 -12.65 13.13
C ILE A 546 13.94 -12.78 12.45
N VAL A 547 13.31 -11.65 12.16
CA VAL A 547 12.13 -11.59 11.28
C VAL A 547 12.67 -11.11 9.95
N SER A 548 13.18 -12.02 9.14
CA SER A 548 14.05 -11.68 8.04
C SER A 548 13.55 -12.03 6.70
N GLN A 549 14.10 -11.24 5.83
CA GLN A 549 14.17 -11.43 4.41
C GLN A 549 15.65 -11.50 3.99
N SER A 550 16.09 -12.54 3.34
CA SER A 550 17.33 -12.47 2.58
C SER A 550 17.02 -11.91 1.18
N SER A 551 17.92 -11.13 0.63
CA SER A 551 17.81 -10.45 -0.66
C SER A 551 17.49 -11.35 -1.88
N ALA A 552 17.49 -12.67 -1.69
CA ALA A 552 17.23 -13.65 -2.75
C ALA A 552 15.84 -14.31 -2.64
N GLN A 553 14.89 -13.81 -1.81
CA GLN A 553 13.75 -14.62 -1.42
C GLN A 553 12.40 -13.93 -1.55
N SER A 554 11.47 -14.70 -2.08
CA SER A 554 10.10 -14.35 -2.39
C SER A 554 9.19 -14.59 -1.18
N ASN A 555 9.40 -13.90 -0.06
CA ASN A 555 8.64 -14.13 1.17
C ASN A 555 7.77 -12.92 1.50
N ILE A 556 6.48 -13.16 1.80
CA ILE A 556 5.62 -12.17 2.48
C ILE A 556 5.44 -12.64 3.92
N VAL A 557 5.59 -11.70 4.86
CA VAL A 557 5.24 -11.88 6.26
C VAL A 557 4.30 -10.76 6.67
N ALA A 558 3.08 -11.12 7.04
CA ALA A 558 2.14 -10.21 7.67
C ALA A 558 1.91 -10.70 9.11
N LEU A 559 2.75 -10.22 10.02
CA LEU A 559 2.79 -10.61 11.43
C LEU A 559 1.80 -9.77 12.23
N LYS A 560 0.79 -10.39 12.84
CA LYS A 560 -0.15 -9.74 13.76
C LYS A 560 0.43 -9.62 15.16
N GLN A 561 1.06 -10.69 15.65
CA GLN A 561 1.62 -10.74 17.00
C GLN A 561 2.73 -11.78 17.11
N MET A 562 3.69 -11.51 17.96
CA MET A 562 4.69 -12.48 18.43
C MET A 562 4.90 -12.29 19.92
N GLN A 563 4.89 -13.41 20.66
CA GLN A 563 5.22 -13.46 22.08
C GLN A 563 6.24 -14.55 22.35
N LEU A 564 7.19 -14.27 23.23
CA LEU A 564 8.20 -15.22 23.68
C LEU A 564 8.16 -15.33 25.20
N PHE A 565 7.83 -16.50 25.72
CA PHE A 565 7.77 -16.80 27.14
C PHE A 565 9.03 -17.58 27.56
N PRO A 566 9.70 -17.20 28.67
CA PRO A 566 10.88 -17.90 29.18
C PRO A 566 10.50 -19.13 30.01
N THR A 567 9.32 -19.70 29.81
CA THR A 567 8.75 -20.84 30.50
C THR A 567 7.91 -21.68 29.55
N ALA A 568 7.74 -22.97 29.87
CA ALA A 568 6.77 -23.82 29.19
C ALA A 568 5.36 -23.54 29.73
N LEU A 569 4.50 -22.95 28.93
CA LEU A 569 3.07 -22.81 29.26
C LEU A 569 2.40 -24.19 29.33
N SER A 570 1.24 -24.30 29.98
CA SER A 570 0.45 -25.53 29.95
C SER A 570 -0.08 -25.82 28.56
N ASP A 571 -0.39 -27.09 28.25
CA ASP A 571 -0.98 -27.45 26.95
C ASP A 571 -2.33 -26.73 26.71
N ALA A 572 -3.13 -26.55 27.77
CA ALA A 572 -4.39 -25.81 27.69
C ALA A 572 -4.17 -24.33 27.33
N GLN A 573 -3.15 -23.68 27.90
CA GLN A 573 -2.79 -22.30 27.56
C GLN A 573 -2.27 -22.20 26.11
N CYS A 574 -1.43 -23.12 25.68
CA CYS A 574 -0.93 -23.17 24.29
C CYS A 574 -2.08 -23.40 23.29
N SER A 575 -3.01 -24.29 23.62
CA SER A 575 -4.21 -24.50 22.80
C SER A 575 -5.08 -23.23 22.74
N ALA A 576 -5.33 -22.60 23.87
CA ALA A 576 -6.13 -21.37 23.96
C ALA A 576 -5.53 -20.20 23.16
N LEU A 577 -4.20 -20.02 23.19
CA LEU A 577 -3.52 -18.99 22.39
C LEU A 577 -3.72 -19.15 20.88
N THR A 578 -3.98 -20.38 20.41
CA THR A 578 -4.09 -20.67 18.97
C THR A 578 -5.53 -20.79 18.45
N VAL A 579 -6.55 -20.57 19.29
CA VAL A 579 -7.96 -20.55 18.86
C VAL A 579 -8.37 -19.12 18.50
N GLU A 580 -9.01 -18.94 17.34
CA GLU A 580 -9.59 -17.64 16.97
C GLU A 580 -10.88 -17.35 17.75
N GLY A 581 -11.10 -16.08 18.09
CA GLY A 581 -12.36 -15.59 18.66
C GLY A 581 -12.58 -15.88 20.14
N LEU A 582 -11.67 -16.60 20.82
CA LEU A 582 -11.86 -16.95 22.23
C LEU A 582 -12.01 -15.72 23.14
N LYS A 583 -11.29 -14.63 22.85
CA LYS A 583 -11.42 -13.36 23.59
C LYS A 583 -12.79 -12.71 23.39
N GLU A 584 -13.33 -12.70 22.20
CA GLU A 584 -14.65 -12.12 21.88
C GLU A 584 -15.81 -12.97 22.41
N GLU A 585 -15.77 -14.30 22.26
CA GLU A 585 -16.79 -15.20 22.82
C GLU A 585 -16.84 -15.13 24.34
N ILE A 586 -15.70 -15.08 25.01
CA ILE A 586 -15.62 -14.99 26.47
C ILE A 586 -16.11 -13.61 26.93
N LEU A 587 -15.71 -12.52 26.27
CA LEU A 587 -16.18 -11.18 26.59
C LEU A 587 -17.69 -11.03 26.36
N THR A 588 -18.21 -11.57 25.28
CA THR A 588 -19.65 -11.57 24.95
C THR A 588 -20.45 -12.42 25.95
N SER A 589 -19.93 -13.59 26.32
CA SER A 589 -20.54 -14.46 27.34
C SER A 589 -20.51 -13.83 28.72
N TYR A 590 -19.46 -13.06 29.03
CA TYR A 590 -19.31 -12.30 30.26
C TYR A 590 -20.30 -11.15 30.34
N ILE A 591 -20.36 -10.29 29.31
CA ILE A 591 -21.31 -9.16 29.26
C ILE A 591 -22.75 -9.70 29.42
N ALA A 592 -23.09 -10.79 28.73
CA ALA A 592 -24.40 -11.43 28.88
C ALA A 592 -24.64 -12.01 30.26
N ALA A 593 -23.60 -12.49 30.96
CA ALA A 593 -23.69 -12.98 32.32
C ALA A 593 -23.80 -11.84 33.34
N VAL A 594 -23.11 -10.74 33.16
CA VAL A 594 -23.20 -9.53 34.00
C VAL A 594 -24.59 -8.93 33.93
N ASP A 595 -25.18 -8.83 32.75
CA ASP A 595 -26.55 -8.30 32.55
C ASP A 595 -27.65 -9.15 33.20
N THR A 596 -27.34 -10.40 33.62
CA THR A 596 -28.29 -11.33 34.25
C THR A 596 -28.12 -11.49 35.75
N LEU A 597 -27.16 -10.77 36.39
CA LEU A 597 -26.84 -10.92 37.82
C LEU A 597 -27.54 -9.89 38.71
N GLU A 598 -28.19 -10.36 39.75
CA GLU A 598 -28.69 -9.54 40.86
C GLU A 598 -27.52 -9.09 41.78
N ASP A 599 -27.70 -7.96 42.48
CA ASP A 599 -26.76 -7.34 43.41
C ASP A 599 -26.06 -8.35 44.35
N GLY A 600 -24.73 -8.37 44.34
CA GLY A 600 -23.88 -9.18 45.24
C GLY A 600 -23.08 -10.31 44.56
N ALA A 601 -23.27 -10.55 43.27
CA ALA A 601 -22.51 -11.54 42.51
C ALA A 601 -21.28 -10.96 41.78
N GLU A 602 -21.15 -9.63 41.72
CA GLU A 602 -20.06 -8.92 41.02
C GLU A 602 -18.67 -9.38 41.50
N ALA A 603 -18.45 -9.45 42.82
CA ALA A 603 -17.15 -9.82 43.39
C ALA A 603 -16.72 -11.27 43.09
N ARG A 604 -17.69 -12.17 42.82
CA ARG A 604 -17.40 -13.55 42.42
C ARG A 604 -17.13 -13.66 40.92
N LEU A 605 -17.75 -12.77 40.18
CA LEU A 605 -17.56 -12.69 38.72
C LEU A 605 -16.20 -12.06 38.41
N ASP A 606 -15.78 -11.01 39.13
CA ASP A 606 -14.45 -10.42 39.03
C ASP A 606 -13.34 -11.45 39.31
N THR A 607 -13.54 -12.33 40.30
CA THR A 607 -12.59 -13.40 40.59
C THR A 607 -12.57 -14.47 39.47
N TYR A 608 -13.72 -14.76 38.88
CA TYR A 608 -13.82 -15.70 37.76
C TYR A 608 -13.23 -15.13 36.48
N LEU A 609 -13.41 -13.84 36.23
CA LEU A 609 -12.77 -13.11 35.15
C LEU A 609 -11.27 -13.04 35.30
N GLN A 610 -10.78 -12.68 36.48
CA GLN A 610 -9.33 -12.66 36.71
C GLN A 610 -8.73 -14.04 36.43
N ASN A 611 -9.44 -15.12 36.81
CA ASN A 611 -9.02 -16.47 36.50
C ASN A 611 -9.12 -16.80 34.99
N LEU A 612 -10.08 -16.20 34.26
CA LEU A 612 -10.20 -16.34 32.81
C LEU A 612 -9.20 -15.46 32.07
N GLU A 613 -8.98 -14.22 32.51
CA GLU A 613 -7.93 -13.34 32.03
C GLU A 613 -6.57 -14.00 32.22
N ASP A 614 -6.32 -14.60 33.40
CA ASP A 614 -5.11 -15.39 33.69
C ASP A 614 -4.98 -16.66 32.82
N LEU A 615 -6.05 -17.09 32.14
CA LEU A 615 -6.07 -18.25 31.25
C LEU A 615 -5.90 -17.85 29.77
N ILE A 616 -6.16 -16.58 29.42
CA ILE A 616 -6.24 -16.05 28.06
C ILE A 616 -5.01 -15.19 27.71
N VAL A 617 -4.26 -14.69 28.71
CA VAL A 617 -3.04 -13.86 28.51
C VAL A 617 -1.79 -14.68 28.33
#